data_d24a9783e52513fc24ce8380722b1e71
#
_entry.id   d24a9783e52513fc24ce8380722b1e71
#
_cell.length_a   1.000
_cell.length_b   1.000
_cell.length_c   1.000
_cell.angle_alpha   90.00
_cell.angle_beta   90.00
_cell.angle_gamma   90.00
#
_symmetry.space_group_name_H-M   'P 1'
#
loop_
_entity.id
_entity.type
_entity.pdbx_description
1 polymer ?
#
loop_
_entity_poly.entity_id
_entity_poly.type
_entity_poly.pdbx_seq_one_letter_code
_entity_poly.pdbx_strand_id
1 'polypeptide(L)'
;NYSSATAIRAGAREGKLRAVKKNVPSFVFEDLKSAPPSDAYKDIAVYAALSRPAEEMKKILDCTEGLENRIKAIARGVSGYDELVAKVTTKRYISSRVRRILAAAVLGIDEELVRRSLKNKLYLNVLAANKSRAEELLPVFAHSDFPALLRRSDERNLSPRARECYDVDLFAEDVYAFVTRTPSRGGRTVFV
;
A
#
# COMPACT_ATOMS: atom_id res chain seq x y z
N ASN A 1 -4.09 -26.45 -2.25
CA ASN A 1 -5.30 -25.62 -2.03
C ASN A 1 -4.88 -24.16 -1.92
N TYR A 2 -5.35 -23.30 -2.82
CA TYR A 2 -5.04 -21.87 -2.81
C TYR A 2 -6.14 -21.12 -2.01
N SER A 3 -6.13 -21.24 -0.69
CA SER A 3 -7.16 -20.66 0.19
C SER A 3 -6.82 -19.23 0.69
N SER A 4 -5.62 -18.74 0.41
CA SER A 4 -5.20 -17.40 0.85
C SER A 4 -4.67 -16.54 -0.31
N ALA A 5 -4.78 -15.22 -0.19
CA ALA A 5 -4.23 -14.28 -1.15
C ALA A 5 -2.71 -14.46 -1.36
N THR A 6 -1.99 -14.87 -0.31
CA THR A 6 -0.55 -15.16 -0.40
C THR A 6 -0.29 -16.38 -1.29
N ALA A 7 -1.05 -17.47 -1.10
CA ALA A 7 -0.92 -18.68 -1.91
C ALA A 7 -1.31 -18.42 -3.37
N ILE A 8 -2.35 -17.61 -3.61
CA ILE A 8 -2.78 -17.21 -4.96
C ILE A 8 -1.67 -16.42 -5.66
N ARG A 9 -1.08 -15.42 -4.99
CA ARG A 9 0.03 -14.64 -5.55
C ARG A 9 1.28 -15.50 -5.82
N ALA A 10 1.60 -16.43 -4.92
CA ALA A 10 2.70 -17.36 -5.12
C ALA A 10 2.45 -18.26 -6.35
N GLY A 11 1.25 -18.85 -6.46
CA GLY A 11 0.88 -19.65 -7.60
C GLY A 11 0.88 -18.88 -8.94
N ALA A 12 0.48 -17.61 -8.93
CA ALA A 12 0.55 -16.76 -10.12
C ALA A 12 2.00 -16.50 -10.55
N ARG A 13 2.92 -16.22 -9.60
CA ARG A 13 4.36 -16.06 -9.87
C ARG A 13 5.02 -17.33 -10.42
N GLU A 14 4.60 -18.50 -9.93
CA GLU A 14 5.08 -19.79 -10.38
C GLU A 14 4.47 -20.26 -11.70
N GLY A 15 3.62 -19.44 -12.33
CA GLY A 15 2.93 -19.80 -13.59
C GLY A 15 1.82 -20.85 -13.45
N LYS A 16 1.43 -21.20 -12.22
CA LYS A 16 0.37 -22.20 -11.92
C LYS A 16 -1.04 -21.63 -12.13
N LEU A 17 -1.24 -20.91 -13.24
CA LEU A 17 -2.47 -20.15 -13.51
C LEU A 17 -3.75 -21.02 -13.56
N ARG A 18 -3.66 -22.28 -14.04
CA ARG A 18 -4.82 -23.20 -14.05
C ARG A 18 -5.35 -23.49 -12.64
N ALA A 19 -4.44 -23.64 -11.67
CA ALA A 19 -4.82 -23.89 -10.29
C ALA A 19 -5.34 -22.62 -9.63
N VAL A 20 -4.73 -21.45 -9.92
CA VAL A 20 -5.18 -20.14 -9.45
C VAL A 20 -6.59 -19.83 -9.94
N LYS A 21 -6.90 -20.07 -11.23
CA LYS A 21 -8.20 -19.81 -11.84
C LYS A 21 -9.38 -20.45 -11.09
N LYS A 22 -9.16 -21.64 -10.52
CA LYS A 22 -10.21 -22.35 -9.77
C LYS A 22 -10.54 -21.75 -8.40
N ASN A 23 -9.70 -20.83 -7.90
CA ASN A 23 -9.77 -20.30 -6.55
C ASN A 23 -10.02 -18.79 -6.48
N VAL A 24 -10.25 -18.14 -7.62
CA VAL A 24 -10.53 -16.70 -7.71
C VAL A 24 -11.70 -16.43 -8.67
N PRO A 25 -12.45 -15.33 -8.50
CA PRO A 25 -13.42 -14.88 -9.48
C PRO A 25 -12.75 -14.62 -10.85
N SER A 26 -13.53 -14.72 -11.92
CA SER A 26 -13.03 -14.58 -13.30
C SER A 26 -12.34 -13.23 -13.54
N PHE A 27 -12.92 -12.14 -13.07
CA PHE A 27 -12.34 -10.79 -13.20
C PHE A 27 -11.01 -10.65 -12.48
N VAL A 28 -10.86 -11.23 -11.27
CA VAL A 28 -9.57 -11.26 -10.54
C VAL A 28 -8.53 -12.09 -11.31
N PHE A 29 -8.96 -13.17 -11.95
CA PHE A 29 -8.06 -14.00 -12.76
C PHE A 29 -7.51 -13.25 -13.97
N GLU A 30 -8.34 -12.48 -14.66
CA GLU A 30 -7.90 -11.65 -15.80
C GLU A 30 -6.95 -10.54 -15.34
N ASP A 31 -7.20 -9.92 -14.19
CA ASP A 31 -6.26 -8.95 -13.57
C ASP A 31 -4.92 -9.60 -13.26
N LEU A 32 -4.90 -10.80 -12.69
CA LEU A 32 -3.66 -11.53 -12.39
C LEU A 32 -2.86 -11.92 -13.63
N LYS A 33 -3.54 -12.12 -14.77
CA LYS A 33 -2.88 -12.39 -16.06
C LYS A 33 -2.26 -11.12 -16.66
N SER A 34 -2.97 -10.01 -16.58
CA SER A 34 -2.54 -8.73 -17.16
C SER A 34 -1.48 -8.03 -16.32
N ALA A 35 -1.57 -8.16 -15.01
CA ALA A 35 -0.64 -7.55 -14.05
C ALA A 35 -0.21 -8.58 -12.99
N PRO A 36 0.71 -9.50 -13.33
CA PRO A 36 1.18 -10.50 -12.37
C PRO A 36 1.88 -9.83 -11.18
N PRO A 37 1.82 -10.44 -9.98
CA PRO A 37 2.45 -9.90 -8.80
C PRO A 37 3.95 -9.63 -9.02
N SER A 38 4.37 -8.40 -8.79
CA SER A 38 5.76 -7.97 -8.93
C SER A 38 6.50 -8.02 -7.59
N ASP A 39 7.77 -8.39 -7.60
CA ASP A 39 8.69 -8.28 -6.47
C ASP A 39 9.49 -6.96 -6.48
N ALA A 40 9.33 -6.11 -7.49
CA ALA A 40 10.06 -4.83 -7.62
C ALA A 40 9.86 -3.89 -6.41
N TYR A 41 8.72 -3.99 -5.71
CA TYR A 41 8.51 -3.29 -4.45
C TYR A 41 9.58 -3.63 -3.40
N LYS A 42 10.07 -4.87 -3.39
CA LYS A 42 11.07 -5.34 -2.42
C LYS A 42 12.38 -4.56 -2.57
N ASP A 43 12.79 -4.27 -3.80
CA ASP A 43 14.01 -3.50 -4.09
C ASP A 43 13.86 -2.04 -3.64
N ILE A 44 12.69 -1.44 -3.88
CA ILE A 44 12.38 -0.08 -3.41
C ILE A 44 12.41 -0.02 -1.88
N ALA A 45 11.89 -1.03 -1.19
CA ALA A 45 11.90 -1.08 0.27
C ALA A 45 13.31 -1.21 0.85
N VAL A 46 14.18 -2.00 0.22
CA VAL A 46 15.61 -2.08 0.60
C VAL A 46 16.31 -0.74 0.32
N TYR A 47 16.05 -0.14 -0.83
CA TYR A 47 16.58 1.18 -1.14
C TYR A 47 16.15 2.23 -0.11
N ALA A 48 14.88 2.25 0.30
CA ALA A 48 14.40 3.16 1.36
C ALA A 48 15.11 2.91 2.69
N ALA A 49 15.33 1.64 3.07
CA ALA A 49 16.11 1.30 4.26
C ALA A 49 17.57 1.77 4.19
N LEU A 50 18.18 1.77 3.01
CA LEU A 50 19.55 2.22 2.79
C LEU A 50 19.65 3.76 2.73
N SER A 51 18.76 4.42 2.00
CA SER A 51 18.88 5.85 1.70
C SER A 51 18.39 6.75 2.84
N ARG A 52 17.29 6.38 3.56
CA ARG A 52 16.77 7.22 4.64
C ARG A 52 17.71 7.28 5.83
N PRO A 53 17.97 8.48 6.42
CA PRO A 53 18.69 8.61 7.68
C PRO A 53 18.01 7.86 8.83
N ALA A 54 18.79 7.39 9.80
CA ALA A 54 18.24 6.71 11.00
C ALA A 54 17.25 7.60 11.76
N GLU A 55 17.52 8.89 11.84
CA GLU A 55 16.64 9.87 12.50
C GLU A 55 15.29 10.04 11.80
N GLU A 56 15.22 9.86 10.48
CA GLU A 56 13.94 9.82 9.76
C GLU A 56 13.22 8.50 9.98
N MET A 57 13.94 7.38 9.96
CA MET A 57 13.37 6.07 10.25
C MET A 57 12.76 6.02 11.66
N LYS A 58 13.40 6.67 12.62
CA LYS A 58 12.92 6.78 14.01
C LYS A 58 11.59 7.52 14.15
N LYS A 59 11.24 8.39 13.20
CA LYS A 59 9.96 9.10 13.19
C LYS A 59 8.79 8.23 12.73
N ILE A 60 9.05 7.07 12.13
CA ILE A 60 8.02 6.15 11.68
C ILE A 60 7.35 5.51 12.90
N LEU A 61 6.01 5.43 12.88
CA LEU A 61 5.24 4.80 13.94
C LEU A 61 5.75 3.37 14.22
N ASP A 62 5.89 3.03 15.50
CA ASP A 62 6.44 1.76 15.97
C ASP A 62 7.95 1.53 15.66
N CYS A 63 8.65 2.47 15.07
CA CYS A 63 10.11 2.38 14.87
C CYS A 63 10.86 2.90 16.10
N THR A 64 10.82 2.13 17.16
CA THR A 64 11.34 2.49 18.49
C THR A 64 12.37 1.47 18.97
N GLU A 65 13.00 1.75 20.11
CA GLU A 65 13.89 0.82 20.81
C GLU A 65 15.16 0.43 20.03
N GLY A 66 15.64 1.33 19.14
CA GLY A 66 16.83 1.10 18.33
C GLY A 66 16.58 0.28 17.06
N LEU A 67 15.30 0.06 16.69
CA LEU A 67 14.95 -0.69 15.48
C LEU A 67 15.45 0.01 14.21
N GLU A 68 15.42 1.33 14.16
CA GLU A 68 15.98 2.16 13.10
C GLU A 68 17.47 1.85 12.85
N ASN A 69 18.26 1.80 13.92
CA ASN A 69 19.69 1.49 13.83
C ASN A 69 19.94 0.06 13.38
N ARG A 70 19.13 -0.90 13.89
CA ARG A 70 19.20 -2.28 13.49
C ARG A 70 18.87 -2.47 12.00
N ILE A 71 17.81 -1.84 11.50
CA ILE A 71 17.45 -1.88 10.07
C ILE A 71 18.61 -1.32 9.24
N LYS A 72 19.15 -0.17 9.59
CA LYS A 72 20.26 0.47 8.88
C LYS A 72 21.52 -0.39 8.85
N ALA A 73 21.90 -0.99 9.96
CA ALA A 73 23.08 -1.83 10.05
C ALA A 73 22.95 -3.08 9.18
N ILE A 74 21.79 -3.74 9.23
CA ILE A 74 21.54 -4.98 8.50
C ILE A 74 21.37 -4.71 7.00
N ALA A 75 20.69 -3.63 6.60
CA ALA A 75 20.42 -3.29 5.20
C ALA A 75 21.69 -3.20 4.34
N ARG A 76 22.83 -2.81 4.94
CA ARG A 76 24.12 -2.70 4.23
C ARG A 76 24.77 -4.03 3.84
N GLY A 77 24.33 -5.13 4.48
CA GLY A 77 24.97 -6.44 4.30
C GLY A 77 24.00 -7.55 3.87
N VAL A 78 22.89 -7.20 3.20
CA VAL A 78 21.90 -8.17 2.71
C VAL A 78 21.81 -8.11 1.19
N SER A 79 21.45 -9.24 0.60
CA SER A 79 21.21 -9.38 -0.83
C SER A 79 19.81 -8.92 -1.27
N GLY A 80 18.86 -8.71 -0.33
CA GLY A 80 17.50 -8.28 -0.66
C GLY A 80 16.55 -8.22 0.51
N TYR A 81 15.29 -7.93 0.19
CA TYR A 81 14.22 -7.65 1.15
C TYR A 81 13.91 -8.79 2.12
N ASP A 82 13.79 -10.01 1.62
CA ASP A 82 13.39 -11.15 2.47
C ASP A 82 14.48 -11.47 3.48
N GLU A 83 15.75 -11.36 3.09
CA GLU A 83 16.89 -11.48 3.98
C GLU A 83 16.95 -10.34 5.00
N LEU A 84 16.69 -9.08 4.55
CA LEU A 84 16.59 -7.93 5.44
C LEU A 84 15.53 -8.17 6.53
N VAL A 85 14.32 -8.52 6.13
CA VAL A 85 13.22 -8.79 7.07
C VAL A 85 13.58 -9.94 8.01
N ALA A 86 14.14 -11.04 7.51
CA ALA A 86 14.51 -12.19 8.32
C ALA A 86 15.57 -11.83 9.38
N LYS A 87 16.65 -11.14 8.99
CA LYS A 87 17.73 -10.74 9.90
C LYS A 87 17.34 -9.66 10.91
N VAL A 88 16.44 -8.75 10.54
CA VAL A 88 15.93 -7.72 11.46
C VAL A 88 14.95 -8.31 12.47
N THR A 89 14.17 -9.32 12.07
CA THR A 89 13.15 -9.97 12.91
C THR A 89 13.81 -10.66 14.12
N THR A 90 13.21 -10.47 15.29
CA THR A 90 13.56 -11.11 16.55
C THR A 90 12.30 -11.35 17.38
N LYS A 91 12.42 -11.95 18.57
CA LYS A 91 11.29 -12.02 19.53
C LYS A 91 10.74 -10.63 19.89
N ARG A 92 11.60 -9.60 19.89
CA ARG A 92 11.23 -8.21 20.19
C ARG A 92 10.65 -7.48 18.96
N TYR A 93 11.16 -7.76 17.79
CA TYR A 93 10.78 -7.11 16.52
C TYR A 93 10.15 -8.12 15.58
N ILE A 94 8.84 -8.29 15.66
CA ILE A 94 8.11 -9.25 14.81
C ILE A 94 8.13 -8.82 13.33
N SER A 95 8.11 -9.78 12.43
CA SER A 95 8.26 -9.54 10.98
C SER A 95 7.21 -8.60 10.40
N SER A 96 5.97 -8.64 10.90
CA SER A 96 4.90 -7.72 10.43
C SER A 96 5.19 -6.27 10.80
N ARG A 97 5.79 -6.00 11.98
CA ARG A 97 6.24 -4.66 12.38
C ARG A 97 7.34 -4.17 11.46
N VAL A 98 8.35 -5.00 11.20
CA VAL A 98 9.45 -4.65 10.29
C VAL A 98 8.92 -4.33 8.90
N ARG A 99 8.02 -5.14 8.36
CA ARG A 99 7.42 -4.93 7.03
C ARG A 99 6.62 -3.62 6.96
N ARG A 100 5.84 -3.28 8.00
CA ARG A 100 5.11 -1.99 8.06
C ARG A 100 6.05 -0.79 8.08
N ILE A 101 7.13 -0.87 8.86
CA ILE A 101 8.13 0.20 8.92
C ILE A 101 8.81 0.41 7.57
N LEU A 102 9.17 -0.67 6.88
CA LEU A 102 9.74 -0.58 5.53
C LEU A 102 8.74 0.04 4.53
N ALA A 103 7.46 -0.32 4.62
CA ALA A 103 6.41 0.28 3.79
C ALA A 103 6.22 1.77 4.10
N ALA A 104 6.16 2.14 5.37
CA ALA A 104 6.08 3.54 5.80
C ALA A 104 7.33 4.34 5.36
N ALA A 105 8.52 3.72 5.39
CA ALA A 105 9.73 4.32 4.87
C ALA A 105 9.66 4.59 3.37
N VAL A 106 9.08 3.69 2.57
CA VAL A 106 8.87 3.93 1.13
C VAL A 106 7.91 5.10 0.90
N LEU A 107 6.79 5.14 1.63
CA LEU A 107 5.73 6.11 1.41
C LEU A 107 5.93 7.45 2.13
N GLY A 108 6.95 7.58 2.97
CA GLY A 108 7.18 8.79 3.74
C GLY A 108 6.18 9.01 4.88
N ILE A 109 5.56 7.94 5.39
CA ILE A 109 4.58 8.00 6.47
C ILE A 109 5.32 8.03 7.82
N ASP A 110 5.19 9.10 8.56
CA ASP A 110 5.68 9.23 9.93
C ASP A 110 4.57 9.10 10.98
N GLU A 111 4.96 9.00 12.25
CA GLU A 111 4.03 8.90 13.38
C GLU A 111 3.19 10.17 13.52
N GLU A 112 3.72 11.34 13.19
CA GLU A 112 3.00 12.59 13.30
C GLU A 112 1.85 12.67 12.28
N LEU A 113 2.07 12.28 11.03
CA LEU A 113 1.03 12.17 10.02
C LEU A 113 -0.09 11.22 10.50
N VAL A 114 0.28 10.03 11.00
CA VAL A 114 -0.71 9.06 11.52
C VAL A 114 -1.51 9.65 12.68
N ARG A 115 -0.86 10.29 13.66
CA ARG A 115 -1.54 10.90 14.81
C ARG A 115 -2.47 12.05 14.42
N ARG A 116 -2.05 12.87 13.45
CA ARG A 116 -2.90 13.95 12.92
C ARG A 116 -4.11 13.41 12.17
N SER A 117 -3.91 12.38 11.34
CA SER A 117 -5.00 11.79 10.56
C SER A 117 -6.09 11.18 11.43
N LEU A 118 -5.73 10.50 12.52
CA LEU A 118 -6.69 9.88 13.45
C LEU A 118 -7.56 10.90 14.21
N LYS A 119 -7.16 12.16 14.27
CA LYS A 119 -7.90 13.23 14.97
C LYS A 119 -8.86 14.00 14.06
N ASN A 120 -8.92 13.70 12.79
CA ASN A 120 -9.67 14.48 11.82
C ASN A 120 -10.59 13.61 10.99
N LYS A 121 -11.68 14.20 10.49
CA LYS A 121 -12.46 13.59 9.42
C LYS A 121 -11.58 13.51 8.16
N LEU A 122 -11.41 12.31 7.63
CA LEU A 122 -10.68 12.09 6.39
C LEU A 122 -11.63 12.17 5.18
N TYR A 123 -11.75 11.12 4.42
CA TYR A 123 -12.54 11.05 3.19
C TYR A 123 -12.95 9.60 2.90
N LEU A 124 -13.92 9.46 2.03
CA LEU A 124 -14.29 8.17 1.45
C LEU A 124 -13.63 8.09 0.07
N ASN A 125 -12.58 7.29 -0.05
CA ASN A 125 -11.94 7.03 -1.34
C ASN A 125 -12.70 5.90 -2.04
N VAL A 126 -13.54 6.24 -3.02
CA VAL A 126 -14.37 5.29 -3.75
C VAL A 126 -13.52 4.66 -4.86
N LEU A 127 -12.95 3.50 -4.60
CA LEU A 127 -12.02 2.82 -5.53
C LEU A 127 -12.74 2.22 -6.73
N ALA A 128 -13.93 1.64 -6.52
CA ALA A 128 -14.74 1.06 -7.58
C ALA A 128 -16.23 1.16 -7.24
N ALA A 129 -17.07 1.27 -8.26
CA ALA A 129 -18.52 1.26 -8.13
C ALA A 129 -19.18 0.53 -9.30
N ASN A 130 -20.32 -0.12 -9.03
CA ASN A 130 -21.12 -0.73 -10.07
C ASN A 130 -21.83 0.37 -10.89
N LYS A 131 -21.62 0.39 -12.19
CA LYS A 131 -22.13 1.42 -13.08
C LYS A 131 -23.66 1.48 -13.08
N SER A 132 -24.34 0.33 -13.03
CA SER A 132 -25.79 0.28 -13.03
C SER A 132 -26.40 0.79 -11.72
N ARG A 133 -25.65 0.86 -10.62
CA ARG A 133 -26.06 1.37 -9.32
C ARG A 133 -25.47 2.72 -8.96
N ALA A 134 -24.74 3.34 -9.86
CA ALA A 134 -24.11 4.64 -9.59
C ALA A 134 -25.13 5.72 -9.20
N GLU A 135 -26.29 5.74 -9.84
CA GLU A 135 -27.38 6.69 -9.54
C GLU A 135 -27.94 6.52 -8.13
N GLU A 136 -28.00 5.29 -7.60
CA GLU A 136 -28.43 5.00 -6.24
C GLU A 136 -27.37 5.38 -5.18
N LEU A 137 -26.09 5.23 -5.53
CA LEU A 137 -24.97 5.47 -4.61
C LEU A 137 -24.60 6.95 -4.47
N LEU A 138 -24.73 7.74 -5.53
CA LEU A 138 -24.35 9.16 -5.52
C LEU A 138 -25.08 9.97 -4.44
N PRO A 139 -26.42 9.83 -4.24
CA PRO A 139 -27.12 10.50 -3.14
C PRO A 139 -26.61 10.08 -1.75
N VAL A 140 -26.26 8.81 -1.56
CA VAL A 140 -25.72 8.31 -0.28
C VAL A 140 -24.40 8.98 0.04
N PHE A 141 -23.52 9.11 -0.94
CA PHE A 141 -22.24 9.82 -0.76
C PHE A 141 -22.45 11.32 -0.47
N ALA A 142 -23.43 11.96 -1.11
CA ALA A 142 -23.74 13.38 -0.90
C ALA A 142 -24.23 13.68 0.53
N HIS A 143 -24.84 12.70 1.22
CA HIS A 143 -25.30 12.82 2.61
C HIS A 143 -24.26 12.31 3.63
N SER A 144 -23.07 11.90 3.18
CA SER A 144 -22.02 11.45 4.08
C SER A 144 -21.38 12.62 4.83
N ASP A 145 -21.09 12.39 6.11
CA ASP A 145 -20.27 13.31 6.92
C ASP A 145 -18.81 13.42 6.43
N PHE A 146 -18.41 12.53 5.54
CA PHE A 146 -17.07 12.48 4.95
C PHE A 146 -17.14 12.86 3.48
N PRO A 147 -16.26 13.73 2.96
CA PRO A 147 -16.19 14.01 1.54
C PRO A 147 -15.88 12.72 0.77
N ALA A 148 -16.72 12.39 -0.23
CA ALA A 148 -16.50 11.25 -1.10
C ALA A 148 -15.69 11.67 -2.34
N LEU A 149 -14.67 10.90 -2.65
CA LEU A 149 -13.80 11.11 -3.79
C LEU A 149 -14.13 10.08 -4.87
N LEU A 150 -14.71 10.53 -5.97
CA LEU A 150 -15.06 9.75 -7.16
C LEU A 150 -14.11 10.06 -8.33
N ARG A 151 -13.55 11.25 -8.34
CA ARG A 151 -12.59 11.75 -9.34
C ARG A 151 -11.56 12.63 -8.67
N ARG A 152 -10.42 12.77 -9.33
CA ARG A 152 -9.34 13.61 -8.81
C ARG A 152 -9.76 15.06 -8.49
N SER A 153 -10.68 15.63 -9.26
CA SER A 153 -11.16 17.00 -9.00
C SER A 153 -11.85 17.17 -7.65
N ASP A 154 -12.36 16.08 -7.05
CA ASP A 154 -13.10 16.13 -5.79
C ASP A 154 -12.14 16.39 -4.60
N GLU A 155 -10.84 16.27 -4.80
CA GLU A 155 -9.80 16.65 -3.84
C GLU A 155 -9.91 18.10 -3.34
N ARG A 156 -10.54 18.99 -4.12
CA ARG A 156 -10.80 20.39 -3.75
C ARG A 156 -11.70 20.51 -2.50
N ASN A 157 -12.48 19.47 -2.22
CA ASN A 157 -13.40 19.43 -1.08
C ASN A 157 -12.71 18.91 0.21
N LEU A 158 -11.45 18.52 0.12
CA LEU A 158 -10.71 18.03 1.25
C LEU A 158 -10.21 19.17 2.13
N SER A 159 -10.27 18.97 3.46
CA SER A 159 -9.50 19.80 4.38
C SER A 159 -8.00 19.65 4.11
N PRO A 160 -7.15 20.61 4.49
CA PRO A 160 -5.70 20.49 4.26
C PRO A 160 -5.10 19.20 4.81
N ARG A 161 -5.63 18.71 5.95
CA ARG A 161 -5.14 17.46 6.57
C ARG A 161 -5.64 16.19 5.87
N ALA A 162 -6.88 16.19 5.43
CA ALA A 162 -7.40 15.11 4.60
C ALA A 162 -6.66 15.05 3.26
N ARG A 163 -6.30 16.21 2.71
CA ARG A 163 -5.50 16.32 1.50
C ARG A 163 -4.10 15.71 1.68
N GLU A 164 -3.42 16.00 2.79
CA GLU A 164 -2.12 15.41 3.11
C GLU A 164 -2.17 13.87 3.09
N CYS A 165 -3.23 13.27 3.69
CA CYS A 165 -3.43 11.82 3.63
C CYS A 165 -3.73 11.32 2.23
N TYR A 166 -4.53 12.05 1.46
CA TYR A 166 -4.86 11.68 0.09
C TYR A 166 -3.66 11.74 -0.85
N ASP A 167 -2.75 12.68 -0.65
CA ASP A 167 -1.50 12.76 -1.41
C ASP A 167 -0.61 11.53 -1.15
N VAL A 168 -0.64 10.97 0.07
CA VAL A 168 0.01 9.68 0.37
C VAL A 168 -0.67 8.51 -0.34
N ASP A 169 -2.01 8.48 -0.38
CA ASP A 169 -2.75 7.45 -1.14
C ASP A 169 -2.41 7.50 -2.62
N LEU A 170 -2.36 8.70 -3.22
CA LEU A 170 -1.96 8.89 -4.62
C LEU A 170 -0.51 8.42 -4.86
N PHE A 171 0.39 8.79 -3.97
CA PHE A 171 1.78 8.36 -4.07
C PHE A 171 1.92 6.84 -3.93
N ALA A 172 1.16 6.22 -3.03
CA ALA A 172 1.12 4.75 -2.91
C ALA A 172 0.61 4.08 -4.19
N GLU A 173 -0.39 4.68 -4.85
CA GLU A 173 -0.88 4.22 -6.16
C GLU A 173 0.20 4.36 -7.24
N ASP A 174 0.91 5.49 -7.27
CA ASP A 174 2.00 5.71 -8.23
C ASP A 174 3.15 4.71 -8.02
N VAL A 175 3.54 4.44 -6.76
CA VAL A 175 4.53 3.40 -6.43
C VAL A 175 4.03 2.03 -6.88
N TYR A 176 2.74 1.70 -6.64
CA TYR A 176 2.16 0.44 -7.09
C TYR A 176 2.17 0.33 -8.63
N ALA A 177 1.74 1.36 -9.32
CA ALA A 177 1.74 1.42 -10.78
C ALA A 177 3.15 1.23 -11.35
N PHE A 178 4.14 1.90 -10.75
CA PHE A 178 5.53 1.78 -11.15
C PHE A 178 6.07 0.35 -10.99
N VAL A 179 5.85 -0.30 -9.83
CA VAL A 179 6.37 -1.66 -9.56
C VAL A 179 5.64 -2.75 -10.34
N THR A 180 4.38 -2.53 -10.70
CA THR A 180 3.59 -3.45 -11.52
C THR A 180 3.68 -3.16 -13.01
N ARG A 181 4.32 -2.05 -13.40
CA ARG A 181 4.40 -1.54 -14.77
C ARG A 181 3.03 -1.34 -15.41
N THR A 182 2.07 -0.88 -14.61
CA THR A 182 0.72 -0.54 -15.02
C THR A 182 0.53 0.98 -14.96
N PRO A 183 -0.36 1.56 -15.78
CA PRO A 183 -0.69 2.98 -15.64
C PRO A 183 -1.28 3.30 -14.26
N SER A 184 -0.84 4.40 -13.64
CA SER A 184 -1.51 4.94 -12.45
C SER A 184 -2.93 5.38 -12.78
N ARG A 185 -3.87 5.10 -11.89
CA ARG A 185 -5.28 5.53 -12.04
C ARG A 185 -5.48 6.98 -11.63
N GLY A 186 -4.51 7.57 -10.90
CA GLY A 186 -4.54 8.95 -10.47
C GLY A 186 -5.74 9.29 -9.58
N GLY A 187 -6.11 8.36 -8.69
CA GLY A 187 -7.24 8.54 -7.77
C GLY A 187 -8.62 8.50 -8.45
N ARG A 188 -8.77 7.83 -9.59
CA ARG A 188 -10.05 7.71 -10.29
C ARG A 188 -10.81 6.47 -9.86
N THR A 189 -12.11 6.62 -9.57
CA THR A 189 -13.03 5.49 -9.38
C THR A 189 -13.16 4.67 -10.65
N VAL A 190 -13.11 3.35 -10.52
CA VAL A 190 -13.40 2.42 -11.61
C VAL A 190 -14.88 2.08 -11.60
N PHE A 191 -15.57 2.34 -12.70
CA PHE A 191 -16.96 1.92 -12.88
C PHE A 191 -17.00 0.60 -13.64
N VAL A 192 -17.58 -0.42 -13.01
CA VAL A 192 -17.73 -1.78 -13.52
C VAL A 192 -19.18 -2.16 -13.76
#